data_5482bb46ea464fe9b743759539970f13
#
_entry.id   5482bb46ea464fe9b743759539970f13
#
_cell.length_a   1.000
_cell.length_b   1.000
_cell.length_c   1.000
_cell.angle_alpha   90.00
_cell.angle_beta   90.00
_cell.angle_gamma   90.00
#
_symmetry.space_group_name_H-M   'P 1'
#
loop_
_entity.id
_entity.type
_entity.pdbx_description
1 polymer ?
#
loop_
_entity_poly.entity_id
_entity_poly.type
_entity_poly.pdbx_seq_one_letter_code
_entity_poly.pdbx_strand_id
1 'polypeptide(L)'
;MAQLAYHVSMGLSLWGYEVRQGTVLYLALEDNHRRLQERLYRMFGVESTGNLFFAIGAKQLGGGLEEQLKGFVREHTDTRLIIIDTLQKIREAGAEKYSYANDYEVITKLKRFADISGVCLLVVHHTRKQQADDKFDMISGTNGLLGAADGAFLLQKERRADNAATLDISGRDQQDQRLYLKLSLIHI
;
A
#
# COMPACT_ATOMS: atom_id res chain seq x y z
N MET A 1 2.24 -5.69 3.60
CA MET A 1 1.14 -4.78 3.93
C MET A 1 0.51 -5.09 5.29
N ALA A 2 0.04 -6.31 5.59
CA ALA A 2 -0.61 -6.62 6.88
C ALA A 2 0.24 -6.26 8.12
N GLN A 3 1.56 -6.49 8.09
CA GLN A 3 2.46 -6.09 9.17
C GLN A 3 2.45 -4.57 9.40
N LEU A 4 2.62 -3.79 8.34
CA LEU A 4 2.57 -2.32 8.43
C LEU A 4 1.22 -1.85 8.98
N ALA A 5 0.12 -2.38 8.45
CA ALA A 5 -1.23 -2.04 8.90
C ALA A 5 -1.42 -2.31 10.40
N TYR A 6 -0.97 -3.47 10.86
CA TYR A 6 -1.04 -3.83 12.29
C TYR A 6 -0.19 -2.89 13.16
N HIS A 7 1.07 -2.63 12.77
CA HIS A 7 1.95 -1.75 13.56
C HIS A 7 1.39 -0.32 13.66
N VAL A 8 0.82 0.23 12.58
CA VAL A 8 0.18 1.55 12.63
C VAL A 8 -1.07 1.53 13.52
N SER A 9 -1.91 0.50 13.41
CA SER A 9 -3.13 0.40 14.24
C SER A 9 -2.83 0.27 15.73
N MET A 10 -1.69 -0.31 16.08
CA MET A 10 -1.26 -0.56 17.46
C MET A 10 -0.26 0.48 18.00
N GLY A 11 0.27 1.37 17.16
CA GLY A 11 1.33 2.30 17.55
C GLY A 11 2.66 1.63 17.88
N LEU A 12 2.92 0.47 17.27
CA LEU A 12 4.16 -0.29 17.50
C LEU A 12 5.24 0.16 16.51
N SER A 13 6.47 0.30 16.98
CA SER A 13 7.60 0.60 16.10
C SER A 13 7.77 -0.46 15.02
N LEU A 14 8.16 -0.04 13.81
CA LEU A 14 8.39 -0.91 12.67
C LEU A 14 9.80 -0.64 12.09
N TRP A 15 10.62 -1.68 11.99
CA TRP A 15 12.00 -1.60 11.45
C TRP A 15 12.89 -0.53 12.11
N GLY A 16 12.64 -0.22 13.40
CA GLY A 16 13.37 0.80 14.15
C GLY A 16 12.78 2.22 14.04
N TYR A 17 11.73 2.41 13.26
CA TYR A 17 11.01 3.68 13.17
C TYR A 17 9.85 3.75 14.16
N GLU A 18 9.68 4.89 14.78
CA GLU A 18 8.48 5.19 15.58
C GLU A 18 7.26 5.33 14.67
N VAL A 19 6.13 4.84 15.14
CA VAL A 19 4.87 4.86 14.41
C VAL A 19 3.80 5.60 15.21
N ARG A 20 3.15 6.56 14.58
CA ARG A 20 1.98 7.22 15.17
C ARG A 20 0.78 6.29 15.06
N GLN A 21 0.19 5.95 16.21
CA GLN A 21 -1.02 5.15 16.26
C GLN A 21 -2.21 5.86 15.60
N GLY A 22 -3.06 5.07 14.97
CA GLY A 22 -4.35 5.53 14.44
C GLY A 22 -5.08 4.43 13.69
N THR A 23 -6.29 4.75 13.27
CA THR A 23 -7.12 3.82 12.50
C THR A 23 -6.52 3.55 11.12
N VAL A 24 -6.57 2.31 10.70
CA VAL A 24 -6.08 1.82 9.40
C VAL A 24 -7.19 1.15 8.63
N LEU A 25 -7.39 1.56 7.38
CA LEU A 25 -8.19 0.82 6.41
C LEU A 25 -7.28 0.08 5.43
N TYR A 26 -7.42 -1.25 5.34
CA TYR A 26 -6.71 -2.06 4.37
C TYR A 26 -7.69 -2.68 3.36
N LEU A 27 -7.72 -2.12 2.15
CA LEU A 27 -8.44 -2.66 1.01
C LEU A 27 -7.61 -3.80 0.39
N ALA A 28 -7.83 -5.03 0.86
CA ALA A 28 -7.13 -6.23 0.43
C ALA A 28 -7.88 -6.89 -0.74
N LEU A 29 -7.87 -6.24 -1.91
CA LEU A 29 -8.74 -6.54 -3.05
C LEU A 29 -8.36 -7.82 -3.83
N GLU A 30 -7.24 -8.44 -3.50
CA GLU A 30 -6.79 -9.73 -4.06
C GLU A 30 -6.77 -10.85 -3.01
N ASP A 31 -7.32 -10.59 -1.83
CA ASP A 31 -7.34 -11.52 -0.72
C ASP A 31 -8.78 -11.89 -0.31
N ASN A 32 -8.92 -12.73 0.71
CA ASN A 32 -10.20 -13.04 1.34
C ASN A 32 -10.09 -12.97 2.87
N HIS A 33 -11.22 -12.83 3.54
CA HIS A 33 -11.26 -12.65 5.01
C HIS A 33 -10.56 -13.76 5.76
N ARG A 34 -10.76 -15.03 5.37
CA ARG A 34 -10.15 -16.17 6.04
C ARG A 34 -8.62 -16.12 5.99
N ARG A 35 -8.04 -15.86 4.80
CA ARG A 35 -6.58 -15.75 4.64
C ARG A 35 -6.00 -14.57 5.41
N LEU A 36 -6.71 -13.44 5.44
CA LEU A 36 -6.30 -12.27 6.21
C LEU A 36 -6.29 -12.57 7.71
N GLN A 37 -7.35 -13.17 8.22
CA GLN A 37 -7.46 -13.57 9.63
C GLN A 37 -6.38 -14.58 10.02
N GLU A 38 -6.18 -15.64 9.24
CA GLU A 38 -5.13 -16.63 9.47
C GLU A 38 -3.74 -15.99 9.46
N ARG A 39 -3.49 -15.03 8.56
CA ARG A 39 -2.22 -14.31 8.48
C ARG A 39 -1.97 -13.45 9.71
N LEU A 40 -2.96 -12.68 10.16
CA LEU A 40 -2.85 -11.85 11.36
C LEU A 40 -2.63 -12.72 12.61
N TYR A 41 -3.38 -13.78 12.75
CA TYR A 41 -3.23 -14.71 13.86
C TYR A 41 -1.83 -15.33 13.91
N ARG A 42 -1.31 -15.78 12.76
CA ARG A 42 0.05 -16.35 12.70
C ARG A 42 1.13 -15.32 12.95
N MET A 43 0.94 -14.08 12.52
CA MET A 43 1.95 -13.02 12.68
C MET A 43 1.97 -12.45 14.10
N PHE A 44 0.82 -12.28 14.72
CA PHE A 44 0.67 -11.48 15.93
C PHE A 44 -0.07 -12.18 17.07
N GLY A 45 -0.61 -13.38 16.83
CA GLY A 45 -1.37 -14.12 17.84
C GLY A 45 -2.69 -13.45 18.22
N VAL A 46 -3.21 -12.53 17.39
CA VAL A 46 -4.43 -11.78 17.68
C VAL A 46 -5.51 -12.10 16.66
N GLU A 47 -6.77 -12.08 17.11
CA GLU A 47 -7.94 -12.33 16.26
C GLU A 47 -8.50 -11.04 15.67
N SER A 48 -8.42 -9.93 16.40
CA SER A 48 -8.85 -8.60 15.94
C SER A 48 -8.14 -7.48 16.69
N THR A 49 -8.12 -6.29 16.07
CA THR A 49 -7.73 -5.04 16.68
C THR A 49 -8.81 -3.99 16.41
N GLY A 50 -9.15 -3.15 17.39
CA GLY A 50 -10.20 -2.15 17.24
C GLY A 50 -9.95 -1.09 16.16
N ASN A 51 -8.70 -0.88 15.77
CA ASN A 51 -8.27 0.19 14.87
C ASN A 51 -7.79 -0.31 13.50
N LEU A 52 -8.01 -1.60 13.18
CA LEU A 52 -7.60 -2.18 11.89
C LEU A 52 -8.81 -2.76 11.17
N PHE A 53 -9.18 -2.14 10.08
CA PHE A 53 -10.33 -2.51 9.26
C PHE A 53 -9.87 -3.11 7.94
N PHE A 54 -10.51 -4.22 7.54
CA PHE A 54 -10.26 -4.87 6.26
C PHE A 54 -11.50 -4.83 5.38
N ALA A 55 -11.29 -4.53 4.09
CA ALA A 55 -12.29 -4.72 3.06
C ALA A 55 -11.69 -5.52 1.90
N ILE A 56 -12.41 -6.54 1.42
CA ILE A 56 -12.03 -7.38 0.27
C ILE A 56 -12.66 -6.91 -1.04
N GLY A 57 -13.42 -5.82 -1.00
CA GLY A 57 -14.03 -5.17 -2.16
C GLY A 57 -14.02 -3.67 -2.00
N ALA A 58 -13.90 -2.98 -3.12
CA ALA A 58 -13.98 -1.52 -3.19
C ALA A 58 -14.62 -1.10 -4.51
N LYS A 59 -15.15 0.12 -4.54
CA LYS A 59 -15.59 0.77 -5.77
C LYS A 59 -14.38 1.14 -6.64
N GLN A 60 -14.60 1.36 -7.93
CA GLN A 60 -13.56 1.87 -8.85
C GLN A 60 -13.42 3.39 -8.74
N LEU A 61 -12.30 3.93 -9.23
CA LEU A 61 -11.98 5.35 -9.16
C LEU A 61 -13.08 6.23 -9.77
N GLY A 62 -13.61 5.98 -10.90
CA GLY A 62 -14.75 6.72 -11.46
C GLY A 62 -16.11 6.25 -10.96
N GLY A 63 -16.16 5.16 -10.20
CA GLY A 63 -17.39 4.52 -9.70
C GLY A 63 -17.71 4.81 -8.23
N GLY A 64 -17.09 5.83 -7.59
CA GLY A 64 -17.41 6.25 -6.23
C GLY A 64 -16.45 5.76 -5.15
N LEU A 65 -15.21 5.37 -5.50
CA LEU A 65 -14.20 5.02 -4.52
C LEU A 65 -13.88 6.19 -3.59
N GLU A 66 -13.77 7.40 -4.13
CA GLU A 66 -13.45 8.60 -3.34
C GLU A 66 -14.49 8.85 -2.25
N GLU A 67 -15.78 8.71 -2.57
CA GLU A 67 -16.89 8.85 -1.63
C GLU A 67 -16.85 7.75 -0.57
N GLN A 68 -16.50 6.52 -0.96
CA GLN A 68 -16.34 5.39 -0.03
C GLN A 68 -15.21 5.68 0.97
N LEU A 69 -14.07 6.15 0.52
CA LEU A 69 -12.93 6.50 1.37
C LEU A 69 -13.23 7.71 2.27
N LYS A 70 -13.89 8.76 1.74
CA LYS A 70 -14.35 9.91 2.53
C LYS A 70 -15.35 9.51 3.61
N GLY A 71 -16.25 8.57 3.30
CA GLY A 71 -17.18 8.00 4.28
C GLY A 71 -16.44 7.38 5.45
N PHE A 72 -15.48 6.50 5.16
CA PHE A 72 -14.66 5.85 6.18
C PHE A 72 -13.88 6.86 7.05
N VAL A 73 -13.20 7.85 6.44
CA VAL A 73 -12.44 8.86 7.21
C VAL A 73 -13.36 9.72 8.10
N ARG A 74 -14.59 10.00 7.66
CA ARG A 74 -15.56 10.73 8.50
C ARG A 74 -16.04 9.91 9.70
N GLU A 75 -16.20 8.61 9.54
CA GLU A 75 -16.58 7.69 10.63
C GLU A 75 -15.42 7.41 11.58
N HIS A 76 -14.17 7.46 11.08
CA HIS A 76 -12.95 7.19 11.80
C HIS A 76 -12.00 8.39 11.69
N THR A 77 -12.22 9.42 12.49
CA THR A 77 -11.50 10.71 12.41
C THR A 77 -10.03 10.63 12.78
N ASP A 78 -9.62 9.55 13.43
CA ASP A 78 -8.23 9.22 13.77
C ASP A 78 -7.52 8.37 12.70
N THR A 79 -8.11 8.24 11.50
CA THR A 79 -7.50 7.48 10.39
C THR A 79 -6.12 8.04 10.04
N ARG A 80 -5.11 7.17 10.03
CA ARG A 80 -3.72 7.51 9.68
C ARG A 80 -3.25 6.91 8.38
N LEU A 81 -3.75 5.72 8.07
CA LEU A 81 -3.27 4.97 6.91
C LEU A 81 -4.42 4.30 6.18
N ILE A 82 -4.45 4.45 4.88
CA ILE A 82 -5.29 3.68 3.97
C ILE A 82 -4.37 2.91 3.03
N ILE A 83 -4.53 1.59 2.95
CA ILE A 83 -3.77 0.72 2.04
C ILE A 83 -4.70 0.23 0.94
N ILE A 84 -4.31 0.40 -0.31
CA ILE A 84 -5.01 -0.13 -1.50
C ILE A 84 -4.14 -1.22 -2.14
N ASP A 85 -4.56 -2.46 -2.03
CA ASP A 85 -3.85 -3.64 -2.52
C ASP A 85 -4.77 -4.46 -3.46
N THR A 86 -4.73 -4.20 -4.76
CA THR A 86 -3.77 -3.42 -5.54
C THR A 86 -4.44 -2.31 -6.36
N LEU A 87 -3.61 -1.38 -6.89
CA LEU A 87 -4.03 -0.31 -7.81
C LEU A 87 -4.87 -0.84 -8.97
N GLN A 88 -4.49 -2.00 -9.52
CA GLN A 88 -5.18 -2.60 -10.67
C GLN A 88 -6.67 -2.88 -10.41
N LYS A 89 -7.03 -3.16 -9.16
CA LYS A 89 -8.42 -3.52 -8.79
C LYS A 89 -9.36 -2.32 -8.71
N ILE A 90 -8.82 -1.12 -8.52
CA ILE A 90 -9.60 0.11 -8.41
C ILE A 90 -9.64 0.92 -9.71
N ARG A 91 -8.86 0.53 -10.74
CA ARG A 91 -8.89 1.18 -12.05
C ARG A 91 -10.19 0.91 -12.78
N GLU A 92 -10.66 1.89 -13.53
CA GLU A 92 -11.84 1.74 -14.39
C GLU A 92 -11.60 0.69 -15.48
N ALA A 93 -12.62 -0.13 -15.73
CA ALA A 93 -12.60 -1.08 -16.84
C ALA A 93 -12.80 -0.33 -18.17
N GLY A 94 -11.82 -0.41 -19.08
CA GLY A 94 -11.97 0.13 -20.44
C GLY A 94 -11.24 1.43 -20.76
N ALA A 95 -10.66 2.13 -19.80
CA ALA A 95 -9.74 3.23 -20.09
C ALA A 95 -8.51 2.69 -20.84
N GLU A 96 -7.93 3.47 -21.77
CA GLU A 96 -6.66 3.12 -22.43
C GLU A 96 -5.62 2.76 -21.36
N LYS A 97 -5.36 1.46 -21.25
CA LYS A 97 -4.92 0.83 -20.00
C LYS A 97 -3.54 1.26 -19.49
N TYR A 98 -2.72 1.92 -20.28
CA TYR A 98 -1.33 2.19 -19.95
C TYR A 98 -0.78 3.43 -20.66
N SER A 99 -1.46 4.57 -20.59
CA SER A 99 -0.87 5.85 -21.01
C SER A 99 -0.29 6.57 -19.80
N TYR A 100 0.79 7.31 -20.02
CA TYR A 100 1.41 8.17 -19.00
C TYR A 100 0.37 9.13 -18.37
N ALA A 101 -0.47 9.75 -19.21
CA ALA A 101 -1.49 10.70 -18.74
C ALA A 101 -2.50 10.04 -17.81
N ASN A 102 -2.96 8.82 -18.13
CA ASN A 102 -3.91 8.10 -17.29
C ASN A 102 -3.29 7.66 -15.96
N ASP A 103 -2.07 7.15 -15.98
CA ASP A 103 -1.35 6.76 -14.76
C ASP A 103 -1.13 7.97 -13.84
N TYR A 104 -0.70 9.09 -14.41
CA TYR A 104 -0.51 10.35 -13.69
C TYR A 104 -1.82 10.89 -13.10
N GLU A 105 -2.92 10.86 -13.86
CA GLU A 105 -4.24 11.32 -13.41
C GLU A 105 -4.76 10.46 -12.25
N VAL A 106 -4.62 9.13 -12.34
CA VAL A 106 -5.04 8.19 -11.30
C VAL A 106 -4.35 8.51 -9.97
N ILE A 107 -3.02 8.65 -9.97
CA ILE A 107 -2.27 8.95 -8.74
C ILE A 107 -2.57 10.37 -8.26
N THR A 108 -2.74 11.33 -9.15
CA THR A 108 -3.10 12.72 -8.79
C THR A 108 -4.45 12.78 -8.06
N LYS A 109 -5.46 12.03 -8.51
CA LYS A 109 -6.77 11.94 -7.82
C LYS A 109 -6.62 11.34 -6.42
N LEU A 110 -5.88 10.24 -6.31
CA LEU A 110 -5.63 9.57 -5.02
C LEU A 110 -4.83 10.47 -4.07
N LYS A 111 -3.78 11.13 -4.57
CA LYS A 111 -3.00 12.08 -3.80
C LYS A 111 -3.86 13.24 -3.28
N ARG A 112 -4.65 13.86 -4.15
CA ARG A 112 -5.56 14.94 -3.74
C ARG A 112 -6.51 14.51 -2.61
N PHE A 113 -7.06 13.30 -2.69
CA PHE A 113 -7.85 12.74 -1.59
C PHE A 113 -7.04 12.64 -0.31
N ALA A 114 -5.82 12.09 -0.36
CA ALA A 114 -4.93 11.93 0.79
C ALA A 114 -4.60 13.29 1.44
N ASP A 115 -4.22 14.28 0.62
CA ASP A 115 -3.88 15.63 1.07
C ASP A 115 -5.07 16.34 1.76
N ILE A 116 -6.27 16.27 1.17
CA ILE A 116 -7.48 16.90 1.74
C ILE A 116 -7.91 16.19 3.02
N SER A 117 -7.76 14.88 3.09
CA SER A 117 -8.20 14.08 4.24
C SER A 117 -7.14 14.01 5.35
N GLY A 118 -5.91 14.45 5.10
CA GLY A 118 -4.80 14.39 6.06
C GLY A 118 -4.37 12.97 6.43
N VAL A 119 -4.52 12.02 5.49
CA VAL A 119 -4.21 10.61 5.69
C VAL A 119 -3.05 10.14 4.80
N CYS A 120 -2.26 9.19 5.27
CA CYS A 120 -1.31 8.50 4.41
C CYS A 120 -2.06 7.48 3.53
N LEU A 121 -1.87 7.56 2.21
CA LEU A 121 -2.44 6.62 1.25
C LEU A 121 -1.31 5.80 0.63
N LEU A 122 -1.27 4.51 0.94
CA LEU A 122 -0.31 3.56 0.39
C LEU A 122 -0.96 2.71 -0.69
N VAL A 123 -0.46 2.83 -1.91
CA VAL A 123 -0.99 2.10 -3.07
C VAL A 123 0.00 1.01 -3.50
N VAL A 124 -0.44 -0.24 -3.45
CA VAL A 124 0.36 -1.38 -3.87
C VAL A 124 0.22 -1.59 -5.38
N HIS A 125 1.35 -1.78 -6.05
CA HIS A 125 1.40 -2.06 -7.47
C HIS A 125 2.46 -3.11 -7.80
N HIS A 126 2.28 -3.83 -8.90
CA HIS A 126 3.24 -4.84 -9.33
C HIS A 126 4.42 -4.23 -10.08
N THR A 127 5.57 -4.88 -10.01
CA THR A 127 6.75 -4.55 -10.82
C THR A 127 6.75 -5.33 -12.14
N ARG A 128 7.40 -4.77 -13.17
CA ARG A 128 7.70 -5.49 -14.41
C ARG A 128 8.81 -6.52 -14.15
N LYS A 129 8.80 -7.59 -14.96
CA LYS A 129 9.85 -8.62 -14.88
C LYS A 129 11.17 -8.21 -15.54
N GLN A 130 11.16 -7.15 -16.36
CA GLN A 130 12.35 -6.65 -17.04
C GLN A 130 13.23 -5.89 -16.05
N GLN A 131 14.53 -6.13 -16.11
CA GLN A 131 15.50 -5.32 -15.41
C GLN A 131 15.62 -3.95 -16.08
N ALA A 132 15.76 -2.90 -15.29
CA ALA A 132 15.98 -1.54 -15.73
C ALA A 132 17.24 -0.98 -15.06
N ASP A 133 17.87 0.00 -15.67
CA ASP A 133 19.05 0.68 -15.11
C ASP A 133 18.68 1.40 -13.82
N ASP A 134 17.54 2.06 -13.78
CA ASP A 134 16.92 2.54 -12.55
C ASP A 134 15.92 1.49 -12.06
N LYS A 135 16.07 1.06 -10.81
CA LYS A 135 15.19 0.06 -10.20
C LYS A 135 13.73 0.52 -10.11
N PHE A 136 13.49 1.81 -9.94
CA PHE A 136 12.14 2.35 -9.87
C PHE A 136 11.43 2.33 -11.24
N ASP A 137 12.16 2.28 -12.35
CA ASP A 137 11.59 2.05 -13.68
C ASP A 137 10.97 0.64 -13.84
N MET A 138 11.25 -0.27 -12.91
CA MET A 138 10.60 -1.58 -12.85
C MET A 138 9.15 -1.50 -12.37
N ILE A 139 8.70 -0.39 -11.79
CA ILE A 139 7.31 -0.22 -11.39
C ILE A 139 6.44 -0.32 -12.65
N SER A 140 5.51 -1.28 -12.65
CA SER A 140 4.67 -1.57 -13.81
C SER A 140 3.78 -0.37 -14.15
N GLY A 141 3.66 -0.03 -15.42
CA GLY A 141 2.95 1.17 -15.86
C GLY A 141 3.91 2.14 -16.54
N THR A 142 3.68 3.40 -16.37
CA THR A 142 4.52 4.48 -16.90
C THR A 142 5.18 5.25 -15.75
N ASN A 143 6.20 6.06 -16.05
CA ASN A 143 6.81 6.98 -15.08
C ASN A 143 5.78 8.00 -14.52
N GLY A 144 4.56 8.05 -15.08
CA GLY A 144 3.45 8.83 -14.56
C GLY A 144 3.01 8.45 -13.15
N LEU A 145 3.13 7.18 -12.75
CA LEU A 145 2.82 6.74 -11.40
C LEU A 145 3.77 7.36 -10.37
N LEU A 146 5.08 7.32 -10.65
CA LEU A 146 6.11 7.89 -9.77
C LEU A 146 6.08 9.42 -9.76
N GLY A 147 5.86 10.04 -10.94
CA GLY A 147 5.87 11.48 -11.07
C GLY A 147 4.82 12.21 -10.23
N ALA A 148 3.69 11.57 -9.94
CA ALA A 148 2.62 12.13 -9.12
C ALA A 148 2.66 11.71 -7.65
N ALA A 149 3.38 10.64 -7.28
CA ALA A 149 3.51 10.16 -5.90
C ALA A 149 4.51 11.02 -5.10
N ASP A 150 4.34 11.08 -3.78
CA ASP A 150 5.31 11.74 -2.88
C ASP A 150 6.52 10.87 -2.58
N GLY A 151 6.36 9.56 -2.69
CA GLY A 151 7.44 8.59 -2.54
C GLY A 151 7.07 7.21 -3.05
N ALA A 152 8.08 6.37 -3.18
CA ALA A 152 7.95 5.01 -3.63
C ALA A 152 8.76 4.05 -2.78
N PHE A 153 8.20 2.87 -2.56
CA PHE A 153 8.83 1.73 -1.90
C PHE A 153 8.95 0.58 -2.89
N LEU A 154 10.14 0.13 -3.17
CA LEU A 154 10.39 -1.00 -4.04
C LEU A 154 10.87 -2.20 -3.21
N LEU A 155 9.98 -3.17 -2.99
CA LEU A 155 10.30 -4.41 -2.28
C LEU A 155 10.75 -5.48 -3.27
N GLN A 156 11.98 -5.96 -3.12
CA GLN A 156 12.57 -6.96 -4.01
C GLN A 156 13.16 -8.14 -3.24
N LYS A 157 13.06 -9.33 -3.84
CA LYS A 157 13.82 -10.52 -3.47
C LYS A 157 14.75 -10.89 -4.61
N GLU A 158 15.98 -11.27 -4.31
CA GLU A 158 16.90 -11.76 -5.34
C GLU A 158 16.45 -13.11 -5.88
N ARG A 159 16.06 -14.03 -4.99
CA ARG A 159 15.53 -15.34 -5.34
C ARG A 159 14.27 -15.65 -4.55
N ARG A 160 13.38 -16.44 -5.12
CA ARG A 160 12.12 -16.81 -4.44
C ARG A 160 12.35 -17.55 -3.11
N ALA A 161 13.43 -18.33 -3.03
CA ALA A 161 13.79 -19.11 -1.84
C ALA A 161 14.48 -18.29 -0.73
N ASP A 162 14.92 -17.06 -1.02
CA ASP A 162 15.65 -16.24 -0.07
C ASP A 162 14.75 -15.78 1.07
N ASN A 163 15.30 -15.82 2.29
CA ASN A 163 14.66 -15.26 3.47
C ASN A 163 15.02 -13.77 3.66
N ALA A 164 15.70 -13.17 2.70
CA ALA A 164 16.09 -11.78 2.69
C ALA A 164 15.35 -11.04 1.55
N ALA A 165 15.05 -9.78 1.80
CA ALA A 165 14.53 -8.87 0.80
C ALA A 165 15.17 -7.50 0.99
N THR A 166 15.21 -6.70 -0.07
CA THR A 166 15.56 -5.29 0.01
C THR A 166 14.32 -4.45 -0.16
N LEU A 167 14.24 -3.36 0.60
CA LEU A 167 13.25 -2.31 0.43
C LEU A 167 14.01 -1.03 0.07
N ASP A 168 13.97 -0.67 -1.20
CA ASP A 168 14.48 0.60 -1.69
C ASP A 168 13.38 1.66 -1.50
N ILE A 169 13.74 2.81 -0.95
CA ILE A 169 12.83 3.90 -0.59
C ILE A 169 13.34 5.17 -1.26
N SER A 170 12.47 5.85 -1.99
CA SER A 170 12.74 7.17 -2.57
C SER A 170 11.53 8.08 -2.36
N GLY A 171 11.77 9.37 -2.11
CA GLY A 171 10.68 10.32 -1.86
C GLY A 171 11.15 11.76 -1.91
N ARG A 172 10.19 12.68 -2.05
CA ARG A 172 10.46 14.12 -2.21
C ARG A 172 11.06 14.75 -0.95
N ASP A 173 10.62 14.29 0.22
CA ASP A 173 10.95 14.91 1.51
C ASP A 173 11.89 14.06 2.36
N GLN A 174 12.54 13.07 1.77
CA GLN A 174 13.47 12.16 2.44
C GLN A 174 14.61 11.74 1.53
N GLN A 175 15.76 11.42 2.13
CA GLN A 175 16.88 10.84 1.39
C GLN A 175 16.53 9.42 0.94
N ASP A 176 17.07 9.02 -0.22
CA ASP A 176 16.97 7.66 -0.70
C ASP A 176 17.63 6.70 0.30
N GLN A 177 16.95 5.60 0.58
CA GLN A 177 17.37 4.62 1.57
C GLN A 177 17.18 3.21 1.05
N ARG A 178 18.02 2.30 1.55
CA ARG A 178 17.81 0.86 1.36
C ARG A 178 17.81 0.15 2.70
N LEU A 179 16.72 -0.55 2.97
CA LEU A 179 16.59 -1.43 4.12
C LEU A 179 16.78 -2.89 3.69
N TYR A 180 17.58 -3.62 4.46
CA TYR A 180 17.74 -5.06 4.31
C TYR A 180 16.80 -5.76 5.28
N LEU A 181 15.79 -6.44 4.74
CA LEU A 181 14.74 -7.09 5.52
C LEU A 181 14.99 -8.59 5.58
N LYS A 182 14.93 -9.14 6.78
CA LYS A 182 14.84 -10.58 6.97
C LYS A 182 13.37 -10.97 6.99
N LEU A 183 12.94 -11.76 6.03
CA LEU A 183 11.59 -12.29 6.00
C LEU A 183 11.50 -13.40 7.05
N SER A 184 10.78 -13.16 8.13
CA SER A 184 10.39 -14.23 9.03
C SER A 184 9.49 -15.19 8.25
N LEU A 185 9.93 -16.44 8.11
CA LEU A 185 9.05 -17.51 7.66
C LEU A 185 8.02 -17.70 8.78
N ILE A 186 6.87 -17.13 8.59
CA ILE A 186 5.69 -17.59 9.30
C ILE A 186 5.50 -19.00 8.77
N HIS A 187 5.84 -20.00 9.56
CA HIS A 187 5.68 -21.39 9.17
C HIS A 187 4.22 -21.61 8.73
N ILE A 188 4.06 -21.88 7.45
CA ILE A 188 2.79 -22.25 6.86
C ILE A 188 2.53 -23.71 7.23
#